data_80ebae79ed7b4a6bc259ce4fdb9cc3fe
#
_entry.id   80ebae79ed7b4a6bc259ce4fdb9cc3fe
#
_cell.length_a   1.000
_cell.length_b   1.000
_cell.length_c   1.000
_cell.angle_alpha   90.00
_cell.angle_beta   90.00
_cell.angle_gamma   90.00
#
_symmetry.space_group_name_H-M   'P 1'
#
loop_
_entity.id
_entity.type
_entity.pdbx_description
1 polymer ?
#
loop_
_entity_poly.entity_id
_entity_poly.type
_entity_poly.pdbx_seq_one_letter_code
_entity_poly.pdbx_strand_id
1 'polypeptide(L)'
;MNEYMNEYMKETNEALLHTYNQFPVVLDHGEGAYLYDTEGKKYLDFAAGYAVSSLGYGNQELNEALKAQIDKLFHTSNLYYNTVCGKAAEDLKRITGMDRIFFTNSGGEANEGALKAARSCLLYTSDAADD
;
A
#
# COMPACT_ATOMS: atom_id res chain seq x y z
N MET A 1 -18.38 26.75 -0.64
CA MET A 1 -17.18 26.00 -0.25
C MET A 1 -16.98 26.26 1.22
N ASN A 2 -17.01 25.21 2.06
CA ASN A 2 -16.99 25.34 3.51
C ASN A 2 -15.61 25.86 3.95
N GLU A 3 -15.58 26.76 4.94
CA GLU A 3 -14.35 27.35 5.48
C GLU A 3 -13.36 26.29 6.00
N TYR A 4 -13.87 25.20 6.54
CA TYR A 4 -13.07 24.04 6.99
C TYR A 4 -12.38 23.29 5.85
N MET A 5 -13.05 23.07 4.71
CA MET A 5 -12.42 22.45 3.54
C MET A 5 -11.23 23.26 3.04
N ASN A 6 -11.33 24.59 3.11
CA ASN A 6 -10.23 25.46 2.71
C ASN A 6 -9.02 25.35 3.63
N GLU A 7 -9.19 25.14 4.92
CA GLU A 7 -8.10 25.05 5.89
C GLU A 7 -7.24 23.79 5.66
N TYR A 8 -7.86 22.61 5.59
CA TYR A 8 -7.14 21.34 5.28
C TYR A 8 -6.42 21.38 3.93
N MET A 9 -7.06 21.94 2.91
CA MET A 9 -6.47 22.08 1.58
C MET A 9 -5.31 23.08 1.59
N LYS A 10 -5.44 24.17 2.32
CA LYS A 10 -4.39 25.19 2.48
C LYS A 10 -3.18 24.58 3.20
N GLU A 11 -3.37 23.96 4.35
CA GLU A 11 -2.31 23.31 5.11
C GLU A 11 -1.57 22.25 4.26
N THR A 12 -2.31 21.42 3.52
CA THR A 12 -1.74 20.42 2.64
C THR A 12 -0.89 21.06 1.54
N ASN A 13 -1.41 22.08 0.88
CA ASN A 13 -0.71 22.77 -0.20
C ASN A 13 0.52 23.56 0.26
N GLU A 14 0.50 24.06 1.49
CA GLU A 14 1.65 24.77 2.08
C GLU A 14 2.75 23.81 2.56
N ALA A 15 2.37 22.59 3.01
CA ALA A 15 3.29 21.63 3.62
C ALA A 15 3.87 20.60 2.66
N LEU A 16 3.15 20.23 1.61
CA LEU A 16 3.57 19.17 0.69
C LEU A 16 4.16 19.72 -0.61
N LEU A 17 5.15 19.00 -1.14
CA LEU A 17 5.64 19.25 -2.48
C LEU A 17 4.55 18.93 -3.51
N HIS A 18 4.27 19.85 -4.42
CA HIS A 18 3.26 19.71 -5.47
C HIS A 18 3.70 18.70 -6.55
N THR A 19 3.50 17.42 -6.29
CA THR A 19 3.76 16.33 -7.24
C THR A 19 2.51 15.88 -7.97
N TYR A 20 1.32 16.19 -7.42
CA TYR A 20 0.02 15.85 -7.99
C TYR A 20 -0.95 17.04 -7.88
N ASN A 21 -1.91 17.09 -8.82
CA ASN A 21 -3.06 17.97 -8.70
C ASN A 21 -4.20 17.20 -7.99
N GLN A 22 -4.43 17.53 -6.73
CA GLN A 22 -5.47 16.90 -5.93
C GLN A 22 -6.86 17.43 -6.32
N PHE A 23 -7.87 16.55 -6.22
CA PHE A 23 -9.26 16.98 -6.35
C PHE A 23 -9.66 17.84 -5.16
N PRO A 24 -10.48 18.88 -5.35
CA PRO A 24 -10.89 19.81 -4.28
C PRO A 24 -11.98 19.19 -3.38
N VAL A 25 -11.66 18.06 -2.77
CA VAL A 25 -12.52 17.31 -1.85
C VAL A 25 -11.68 16.87 -0.66
N VAL A 26 -12.17 17.13 0.55
CA VAL A 26 -11.53 16.67 1.79
C VAL A 26 -12.30 15.45 2.31
N LEU A 27 -11.77 14.26 2.05
CA LEU A 27 -12.37 13.02 2.52
C LEU A 27 -12.05 12.81 4.01
N ASP A 28 -13.04 12.38 4.78
CA ASP A 28 -12.94 12.19 6.23
C ASP A 28 -12.99 10.71 6.62
N HIS A 29 -14.02 9.99 6.17
CA HIS A 29 -14.18 8.59 6.51
C HIS A 29 -14.79 7.78 5.37
N GLY A 30 -14.82 6.44 5.54
CA GLY A 30 -15.41 5.51 4.58
C GLY A 30 -16.23 4.42 5.24
N GLU A 31 -17.28 3.96 4.54
CA GLU A 31 -18.11 2.83 4.94
C GLU A 31 -18.48 1.98 3.72
N GLY A 32 -18.10 0.70 3.75
CA GLY A 32 -18.31 -0.21 2.62
C GLY A 32 -17.64 0.32 1.34
N ALA A 33 -18.41 0.56 0.29
CA ALA A 33 -17.94 1.11 -0.98
C ALA A 33 -18.05 2.65 -1.06
N TYR A 34 -18.27 3.33 0.04
CA TYR A 34 -18.51 4.77 0.03
C TYR A 34 -17.50 5.53 0.85
N LEU A 35 -17.16 6.72 0.36
CA LEU A 35 -16.40 7.74 1.07
C LEU A 35 -17.30 8.92 1.42
N TYR A 36 -16.95 9.61 2.48
CA TYR A 36 -17.64 10.81 2.95
C TYR A 36 -16.63 11.93 3.13
N ASP A 37 -17.00 13.13 2.72
CA ASP A 37 -16.21 14.32 2.99
C ASP A 37 -16.53 14.91 4.37
N THR A 38 -15.79 15.94 4.74
CA THR A 38 -15.97 16.67 6.01
C THR A 38 -17.32 17.38 6.15
N GLU A 39 -18.10 17.49 5.07
CA GLU A 39 -19.46 18.03 5.06
C GLU A 39 -20.52 16.91 5.13
N GLY A 40 -20.10 15.64 5.16
CA GLY A 40 -20.97 14.48 5.16
C GLY A 40 -21.54 14.13 3.77
N LYS A 41 -21.02 14.72 2.71
CA LYS A 41 -21.42 14.34 1.35
C LYS A 41 -20.83 12.97 1.00
N LYS A 42 -21.68 12.12 0.46
CA LYS A 42 -21.39 10.72 0.14
C LYS A 42 -20.91 10.58 -1.31
N TYR A 43 -19.85 9.81 -1.51
CA TYR A 43 -19.26 9.47 -2.80
C TYR A 43 -19.17 7.95 -2.94
N LEU A 44 -19.60 7.41 -4.09
CA LEU A 44 -19.35 6.01 -4.42
C LEU A 44 -17.92 5.88 -4.93
N ASP A 45 -17.11 5.08 -4.24
CA ASP A 45 -15.70 4.94 -4.55
C ASP A 45 -15.42 3.73 -5.46
N PHE A 46 -15.15 4.00 -6.72
CA PHE A 46 -14.66 3.00 -7.68
C PHE A 46 -13.13 2.93 -7.79
N ALA A 47 -12.40 3.85 -7.16
CA ALA A 47 -10.95 3.87 -7.20
C ALA A 47 -10.33 2.99 -6.11
N ALA A 48 -11.02 2.83 -4.98
CA ALA A 48 -10.58 2.03 -3.83
C ALA A 48 -9.10 2.29 -3.44
N GLY A 49 -8.64 3.56 -3.55
CA GLY A 49 -7.25 3.91 -3.28
C GLY A 49 -6.25 3.19 -4.20
N TYR A 50 -6.56 3.08 -5.50
CA TYR A 50 -5.86 2.23 -6.48
C TYR A 50 -5.90 0.73 -6.08
N ALA A 51 -7.10 0.24 -5.78
CA ALA A 51 -7.39 -1.13 -5.36
C ALA A 51 -6.84 -1.55 -3.98
N VAL A 52 -6.28 -0.64 -3.21
CA VAL A 52 -5.78 -0.93 -1.84
C VAL A 52 -6.94 -1.28 -0.90
N SER A 53 -8.07 -0.56 -1.00
CA SER A 53 -9.26 -0.77 -0.17
C SER A 53 -10.25 -1.74 -0.81
N SER A 54 -9.79 -2.82 -1.43
CA SER A 54 -10.63 -3.79 -2.16
C SER A 54 -11.68 -4.50 -1.30
N LEU A 55 -11.49 -4.57 0.01
CA LEU A 55 -12.48 -5.10 0.96
C LEU A 55 -13.50 -4.04 1.42
N GLY A 56 -13.41 -2.84 0.90
CA GLY A 56 -14.18 -1.69 1.33
C GLY A 56 -13.67 -1.08 2.63
N TYR A 57 -14.31 0.01 3.02
CA TYR A 57 -14.00 0.77 4.22
C TYR A 57 -14.73 0.22 5.43
N GLY A 58 -14.08 0.21 6.58
CA GLY A 58 -14.68 -0.24 7.84
C GLY A 58 -14.91 -1.75 7.93
N ASN A 59 -14.21 -2.58 7.14
CA ASN A 59 -14.30 -4.04 7.26
C ASN A 59 -13.87 -4.46 8.67
N GLN A 60 -14.83 -4.97 9.44
CA GLN A 60 -14.63 -5.26 10.86
C GLN A 60 -13.60 -6.37 11.07
N GLU A 61 -13.68 -7.47 10.32
CA GLU A 61 -12.76 -8.60 10.45
C GLU A 61 -11.32 -8.19 10.19
N LEU A 62 -11.07 -7.43 9.11
CA LEU A 62 -9.75 -6.89 8.78
C LEU A 62 -9.25 -5.95 9.88
N ASN A 63 -10.10 -5.03 10.33
CA ASN A 63 -9.72 -4.05 11.34
C ASN A 63 -9.36 -4.70 12.68
N GLU A 64 -10.11 -5.69 13.11
CA GLU A 64 -9.85 -6.44 14.35
C GLU A 64 -8.55 -7.26 14.24
N ALA A 65 -8.33 -7.93 13.10
CA ALA A 65 -7.09 -8.67 12.87
C ALA A 65 -5.85 -7.74 12.88
N LEU A 66 -5.94 -6.57 12.25
CA LEU A 66 -4.86 -5.58 12.26
C LEU A 66 -4.59 -5.03 13.66
N LYS A 67 -5.62 -4.65 14.41
CA LYS A 67 -5.49 -4.18 15.80
C LYS A 67 -4.82 -5.22 16.68
N ALA A 68 -5.29 -6.46 16.62
CA ALA A 68 -4.72 -7.57 17.40
C ALA A 68 -3.25 -7.82 17.05
N GLN A 69 -2.86 -7.69 15.76
CA GLN A 69 -1.47 -7.86 15.36
C GLN A 69 -0.59 -6.68 15.79
N ILE A 70 -1.10 -5.44 15.72
CA ILE A 70 -0.40 -4.24 16.22
C ILE A 70 -0.11 -4.37 17.71
N ASP A 71 -1.10 -4.78 18.51
CA ASP A 71 -0.95 -4.96 19.97
C ASP A 71 0.02 -6.10 20.30
N LYS A 72 0.12 -7.12 19.45
CA LYS A 72 1.01 -8.26 19.66
C LYS A 72 2.43 -7.99 19.25
N LEU A 73 2.65 -7.51 18.02
CA LEU A 73 3.97 -7.27 17.44
C LEU A 73 3.85 -6.46 16.15
N PHE A 74 4.25 -5.20 16.20
CA PHE A 74 4.12 -4.29 15.07
C PHE A 74 5.27 -4.43 14.05
N HIS A 75 6.54 -4.48 14.54
CA HIS A 75 7.72 -4.53 13.65
C HIS A 75 8.91 -5.22 14.32
N THR A 76 9.70 -5.97 13.55
CA THR A 76 10.92 -6.66 14.02
C THR A 76 12.11 -6.55 13.08
N SER A 77 12.01 -5.84 11.98
CA SER A 77 12.96 -5.89 10.86
C SER A 77 13.10 -7.29 10.20
N ASN A 78 13.83 -7.35 9.09
CA ASN A 78 14.09 -8.59 8.36
C ASN A 78 15.22 -9.45 8.98
N LEU A 79 15.82 -9.00 10.08
CA LEU A 79 16.86 -9.74 10.80
C LEU A 79 16.31 -10.89 11.65
N TYR A 80 15.01 -10.89 11.92
CA TYR A 80 14.36 -11.87 12.78
C TYR A 80 13.20 -12.57 12.10
N TYR A 81 13.01 -13.83 12.41
CA TYR A 81 11.80 -14.54 12.02
C TYR A 81 10.60 -14.06 12.87
N ASN A 82 9.42 -14.07 12.26
CA ASN A 82 8.16 -13.78 12.93
C ASN A 82 7.07 -14.78 12.53
N THR A 83 5.98 -14.82 13.28
CA THR A 83 4.95 -15.84 13.14
C THR A 83 3.99 -15.62 11.97
N VAL A 84 4.03 -14.46 11.29
CA VAL A 84 3.06 -14.09 10.25
C VAL A 84 3.65 -14.01 8.86
N CYS A 85 4.90 -13.58 8.71
CA CYS A 85 5.52 -13.36 7.41
C CYS A 85 5.61 -14.64 6.57
N GLY A 86 6.07 -15.73 7.17
CA GLY A 86 6.20 -17.03 6.48
C GLY A 86 4.84 -17.56 6.03
N LYS A 87 3.82 -17.45 6.88
CA LYS A 87 2.45 -17.88 6.54
C LYS A 87 1.88 -17.05 5.39
N ALA A 88 2.03 -15.74 5.42
CA ALA A 88 1.61 -14.86 4.33
C ALA A 88 2.31 -15.21 3.01
N ALA A 89 3.62 -15.51 3.06
CA ALA A 89 4.37 -15.94 1.88
C ALA A 89 3.85 -17.28 1.32
N GLU A 90 3.55 -18.28 2.16
CA GLU A 90 2.98 -19.56 1.73
C GLU A 90 1.59 -19.39 1.09
N ASP A 91 0.74 -18.54 1.66
CA ASP A 91 -0.58 -18.24 1.08
C ASP A 91 -0.44 -17.57 -0.30
N LEU A 92 0.48 -16.63 -0.46
CA LEU A 92 0.77 -15.99 -1.74
C LEU A 92 1.35 -16.98 -2.76
N LYS A 93 2.27 -17.85 -2.38
CA LYS A 93 2.78 -18.93 -3.25
C LYS A 93 1.64 -19.78 -3.79
N ARG A 94 0.73 -20.20 -2.91
CA ARG A 94 -0.42 -21.03 -3.29
C ARG A 94 -1.35 -20.33 -4.31
N ILE A 95 -1.57 -19.02 -4.14
CA ILE A 95 -2.45 -18.24 -5.01
C ILE A 95 -1.78 -17.90 -6.36
N THR A 96 -0.49 -17.56 -6.33
CA THR A 96 0.23 -17.08 -7.51
C THR A 96 0.93 -18.18 -8.31
N GLY A 97 1.16 -19.33 -7.70
CA GLY A 97 1.97 -20.41 -8.28
C GLY A 97 3.47 -20.13 -8.30
N MET A 98 3.93 -19.09 -7.65
CA MET A 98 5.36 -18.74 -7.57
C MET A 98 6.08 -19.57 -6.51
N ASP A 99 7.35 -19.89 -6.74
CA ASP A 99 8.15 -20.68 -5.80
C ASP A 99 8.58 -19.89 -4.56
N ARG A 100 8.78 -18.58 -4.70
CA ARG A 100 9.24 -17.69 -3.64
C ARG A 100 8.61 -16.32 -3.73
N ILE A 101 8.47 -15.68 -2.58
CA ILE A 101 7.89 -14.33 -2.44
C ILE A 101 8.94 -13.38 -1.86
N PHE A 102 9.04 -12.21 -2.42
CA PHE A 102 9.85 -11.11 -1.91
C PHE A 102 8.95 -9.93 -1.55
N PHE A 103 8.87 -9.61 -0.26
CA PHE A 103 8.10 -8.46 0.22
C PHE A 103 8.91 -7.18 0.14
N THR A 104 8.29 -6.12 -0.35
CA THR A 104 8.86 -4.77 -0.47
C THR A 104 7.87 -3.73 0.03
N ASN A 105 8.33 -2.48 0.22
CA ASN A 105 7.49 -1.40 0.72
C ASN A 105 6.69 -0.70 -0.40
N SER A 106 7.07 -0.89 -1.66
CA SER A 106 6.42 -0.22 -2.79
C SER A 106 6.55 -1.01 -4.09
N GLY A 107 5.70 -0.70 -5.07
CA GLY A 107 5.80 -1.24 -6.42
C GLY A 107 7.13 -0.87 -7.12
N GLY A 108 7.68 0.32 -6.86
CA GLY A 108 8.99 0.73 -7.37
C GLY A 108 10.11 -0.19 -6.86
N GLU A 109 10.12 -0.47 -5.57
CA GLU A 109 11.08 -1.41 -4.96
C GLU A 109 10.87 -2.84 -5.47
N ALA A 110 9.64 -3.27 -5.70
CA ALA A 110 9.35 -4.58 -6.28
C ALA A 110 9.92 -4.70 -7.70
N ASN A 111 9.74 -3.68 -8.54
CA ASN A 111 10.32 -3.64 -9.89
C ASN A 111 11.85 -3.64 -9.85
N GLU A 112 12.46 -2.86 -8.98
CA GLU A 112 13.92 -2.86 -8.80
C GLU A 112 14.43 -4.22 -8.33
N GLY A 113 13.75 -4.83 -7.37
CA GLY A 113 14.05 -6.18 -6.91
C GLY A 113 13.97 -7.22 -8.03
N ALA A 114 12.94 -7.16 -8.86
CA ALA A 114 12.77 -8.05 -10.01
C ALA A 114 13.91 -7.89 -11.03
N LEU A 115 14.29 -6.65 -11.36
CA LEU A 115 15.42 -6.37 -12.26
C LEU A 115 16.74 -6.88 -11.70
N LYS A 116 16.99 -6.70 -10.41
CA LYS A 116 18.20 -7.22 -9.75
C LYS A 116 18.21 -8.74 -9.70
N ALA A 117 17.09 -9.38 -9.41
CA ALA A 117 16.95 -10.83 -9.44
C ALA A 117 17.22 -11.39 -10.84
N ALA A 118 16.63 -10.78 -11.89
CA ALA A 118 16.86 -11.18 -13.27
C ALA A 118 18.35 -11.07 -13.65
N ARG A 119 19.02 -9.98 -13.30
CA ARG A 119 20.45 -9.80 -13.55
C ARG A 119 21.30 -10.81 -12.81
N SER A 120 21.00 -11.07 -11.54
CA SER A 120 21.73 -12.05 -10.73
C SER A 120 21.56 -13.48 -11.23
N CYS A 121 20.37 -13.84 -11.75
CA CYS A 121 20.11 -15.16 -12.32
C CYS A 121 20.67 -15.33 -13.73
N LEU A 122 20.84 -14.23 -14.48
CA LEU A 122 21.33 -14.22 -15.85
C LEU A 122 22.79 -13.72 -15.88
N LEU A 123 23.70 -14.50 -15.32
CA LEU A 123 25.13 -14.16 -15.14
C LEU A 123 25.86 -13.69 -16.40
N TYR A 124 25.38 -14.04 -17.58
CA TYR A 124 26.02 -13.65 -18.86
C TYR A 124 25.78 -12.18 -19.27
N THR A 125 24.99 -11.41 -18.52
CA THR A 125 24.79 -9.97 -18.83
C THR A 125 25.94 -9.08 -18.35
N SER A 126 26.85 -9.61 -17.53
CA SER A 126 28.06 -8.89 -17.09
C SER A 126 29.25 -9.10 -18.00
N ASP A 127 29.29 -10.17 -18.76
CA ASP A 127 30.43 -10.52 -19.62
C ASP A 127 30.34 -9.95 -21.04
N ALA A 128 29.18 -9.36 -21.41
CA ALA A 128 28.99 -8.74 -22.73
C ALA A 128 29.67 -7.36 -22.90
N ALA A 129 30.32 -6.86 -21.86
CA ALA A 129 30.99 -5.56 -21.86
C ALA A 129 32.52 -5.68 -21.85
N ASP A 130 33.08 -6.89 -21.77
CA ASP A 130 34.54 -7.16 -21.68
C ASP A 130 35.13 -7.80 -22.94
N ASP A 131 34.37 -7.89 -24.06
CA ASP A 131 34.88 -8.32 -25.38
C ASP A 131 35.00 -7.15 -26.36
#